data_4ac76791ec282efbc08c714a4617d169
#
_entry.id   4ac76791ec282efbc08c714a4617d169
#
_cell.length_a   1.000
_cell.length_b   1.000
_cell.length_c   1.000
_cell.angle_alpha   90.00
_cell.angle_beta   90.00
_cell.angle_gamma   90.00
#
_symmetry.space_group_name_H-M   'P 1'
#
loop_
_entity.id
_entity.type
_entity.pdbx_description
1 polymer ?
#
loop_
_entity_poly.entity_id
_entity_poly.type
_entity_poly.pdbx_seq_one_letter_code
_entity_poly.pdbx_strand_id
1 'polypeptide(L)'
;MRKLKNVLRASSCCAFSILMCLPAAGQNAWSEADCVTLLDSTSVTVQPNGSGSFAVYKSFKVQTPKGAVNNHVIKYDYDPLTAFARFKQVTVQRANGETIQVDVTKTCDYAAPARAIYWGARQIMLELGRLEPGDVVSYEISKKGFTYALLAGAEDDDARFIPPMRGQFYDIVPFWVNEPTRRKVYVVSMPMEKELQFQFYNGACTSSMRYEDGRKVYTFAVDEVLPFRKEPNMVDLFDEAPKLMMSSTPKWEDKSLWFHDLNEAYGSFAALPEAQKKVDELIKGKKTEMEKIAVLTHWVADNIRYAGITMGEGE
;
A
#
# COMPACT_ATOMS: atom_id res chain seq x y z
N MET A 1 15.04 -67.29 -51.49
CA MET A 1 13.60 -67.32 -51.76
C MET A 1 12.92 -66.25 -50.94
N ARG A 2 12.04 -65.50 -51.57
CA ARG A 2 11.05 -64.55 -51.13
C ARG A 2 11.54 -63.15 -50.64
N LYS A 3 11.24 -62.26 -51.55
CA LYS A 3 11.14 -60.79 -51.45
C LYS A 3 10.13 -60.36 -50.38
N LEU A 4 10.45 -59.36 -49.62
CA LEU A 4 9.42 -58.51 -49.03
C LEU A 4 9.73 -57.05 -49.36
N LYS A 5 8.72 -56.40 -49.89
CA LYS A 5 8.71 -55.10 -50.51
C LYS A 5 8.74 -53.97 -49.47
N ASN A 6 9.49 -52.97 -49.77
CA ASN A 6 9.43 -51.63 -49.17
C ASN A 6 8.03 -51.03 -49.31
N VAL A 7 7.46 -50.56 -48.18
CA VAL A 7 6.38 -49.63 -48.16
C VAL A 7 6.88 -48.42 -47.42
N LEU A 8 7.32 -47.41 -48.16
CA LEU A 8 7.49 -46.03 -47.65
C LEU A 8 6.10 -45.50 -47.32
N ARG A 9 5.85 -45.28 -46.06
CA ARG A 9 4.77 -44.39 -45.59
C ARG A 9 5.38 -43.02 -45.33
N ALA A 10 5.04 -42.07 -46.19
CA ALA A 10 5.25 -40.67 -45.98
C ALA A 10 4.41 -40.21 -44.79
N SER A 11 5.05 -39.96 -43.65
CA SER A 11 4.43 -39.24 -42.53
C SER A 11 4.49 -37.76 -42.84
N SER A 12 3.36 -37.21 -43.25
CA SER A 12 3.15 -35.77 -43.34
C SER A 12 3.26 -35.16 -41.93
N CYS A 13 4.38 -34.53 -41.62
CA CYS A 13 4.51 -33.66 -40.47
C CYS A 13 3.68 -32.43 -40.74
N CYS A 14 2.43 -32.40 -40.26
CA CYS A 14 1.71 -31.17 -40.01
C CYS A 14 2.43 -30.41 -38.90
N ALA A 15 3.32 -29.50 -39.27
CA ALA A 15 3.81 -28.47 -38.39
C ALA A 15 2.63 -27.60 -38.00
N PHE A 16 2.04 -27.86 -36.86
CA PHE A 16 1.07 -26.96 -36.21
C PHE A 16 1.87 -25.76 -35.71
N SER A 17 1.95 -24.72 -36.53
CA SER A 17 2.39 -23.41 -36.12
C SER A 17 1.36 -22.92 -35.09
N ILE A 18 1.64 -23.13 -33.79
CA ILE A 18 0.95 -22.44 -32.73
C ILE A 18 1.40 -20.98 -32.84
N LEU A 19 0.65 -20.20 -33.64
CA LEU A 19 0.70 -18.78 -33.60
C LEU A 19 0.23 -18.41 -32.18
N MET A 20 1.17 -18.09 -31.29
CA MET A 20 0.82 -17.47 -30.02
C MET A 20 0.16 -16.12 -30.36
N CYS A 21 -1.16 -16.12 -30.45
CA CYS A 21 -1.95 -14.92 -30.29
C CYS A 21 -1.71 -14.40 -28.87
N LEU A 22 -0.67 -13.59 -28.71
CA LEU A 22 -0.61 -12.69 -27.55
C LEU A 22 -1.92 -11.90 -27.56
N PRO A 23 -2.63 -11.82 -26.43
CA PRO A 23 -3.95 -11.24 -26.42
C PRO A 23 -3.87 -9.78 -26.88
N ALA A 24 -4.55 -9.44 -27.97
CA ALA A 24 -4.72 -8.08 -28.48
C ALA A 24 -5.27 -7.11 -27.39
N ALA A 25 -5.84 -7.63 -26.32
CA ALA A 25 -6.33 -6.89 -25.19
C ALA A 25 -5.25 -6.03 -24.48
N GLY A 26 -3.98 -6.45 -24.49
CA GLY A 26 -2.89 -5.68 -23.89
C GLY A 26 -2.50 -4.43 -24.68
N GLN A 27 -2.51 -4.48 -26.01
CA GLN A 27 -2.15 -3.35 -26.88
C GLN A 27 -3.25 -2.26 -26.87
N ASN A 28 -4.52 -2.66 -26.78
CA ASN A 28 -5.63 -1.72 -26.72
C ASN A 28 -5.66 -0.94 -25.40
N ALA A 29 -5.26 -1.55 -24.29
CA ALA A 29 -5.24 -0.88 -22.98
C ALA A 29 -4.34 0.38 -22.96
N TRP A 30 -3.26 0.42 -23.74
CA TRP A 30 -2.35 1.57 -23.81
C TRP A 30 -2.90 2.70 -24.71
N SER A 31 -3.48 2.35 -25.84
CA SER A 31 -3.98 3.32 -26.83
C SER A 31 -5.35 3.89 -26.47
N GLU A 32 -6.17 3.13 -25.76
CA GLU A 32 -7.54 3.51 -25.38
C GLU A 32 -7.61 4.16 -23.98
N ALA A 33 -6.52 4.15 -23.22
CA ALA A 33 -6.49 4.78 -21.91
C ALA A 33 -6.66 6.30 -21.97
N ASP A 34 -7.41 6.84 -21.04
CA ASP A 34 -7.56 8.30 -20.91
C ASP A 34 -6.23 8.97 -20.53
N CYS A 35 -5.42 8.31 -19.72
CA CYS A 35 -4.06 8.69 -19.37
C CYS A 35 -3.15 7.45 -19.30
N VAL A 36 -1.85 7.67 -19.50
CA VAL A 36 -0.80 6.66 -19.29
C VAL A 36 0.20 7.20 -18.30
N THR A 37 0.42 6.49 -17.22
CA THR A 37 1.50 6.80 -16.27
C THR A 37 2.83 6.36 -16.89
N LEU A 38 3.77 7.31 -17.02
CA LEU A 38 5.10 7.07 -17.57
C LEU A 38 6.03 6.50 -16.51
N LEU A 39 5.97 7.08 -15.31
CA LEU A 39 6.74 6.64 -14.15
C LEU A 39 5.93 6.87 -12.86
N ASP A 40 5.87 5.86 -12.02
CA ASP A 40 5.39 5.92 -10.64
C ASP A 40 6.54 5.41 -9.75
N SER A 41 7.20 6.31 -9.06
CA SER A 41 8.39 6.00 -8.28
C SER A 41 8.26 6.55 -6.86
N THR A 42 8.51 5.68 -5.89
CA THR A 42 8.61 6.07 -4.48
C THR A 42 9.99 5.70 -3.95
N SER A 43 10.68 6.66 -3.36
CA SER A 43 11.94 6.43 -2.64
C SER A 43 11.74 6.70 -1.16
N VAL A 44 12.12 5.75 -0.32
CA VAL A 44 12.00 5.84 1.14
C VAL A 44 13.38 5.80 1.76
N THR A 45 13.70 6.79 2.59
CA THR A 45 14.87 6.78 3.47
C THR A 45 14.41 6.49 4.89
N VAL A 46 14.73 5.29 5.38
CA VAL A 46 14.36 4.85 6.74
C VAL A 46 15.42 5.34 7.73
N GLN A 47 14.98 5.99 8.80
CA GLN A 47 15.85 6.46 9.87
C GLN A 47 16.12 5.34 10.91
N PRO A 48 17.17 5.44 11.74
CA PRO A 48 17.43 4.46 12.78
C PRO A 48 16.26 4.23 13.75
N ASN A 49 15.44 5.27 14.01
CA ASN A 49 14.23 5.18 14.84
C ASN A 49 13.01 4.55 14.15
N GLY A 50 13.13 4.14 12.88
CA GLY A 50 12.07 3.51 12.10
C GLY A 50 11.20 4.47 11.29
N SER A 51 11.29 5.79 11.49
CA SER A 51 10.56 6.76 10.67
C SER A 51 11.07 6.77 9.23
N GLY A 52 10.16 7.04 8.28
CA GLY A 52 10.47 7.12 6.86
C GLY A 52 10.36 8.55 6.33
N SER A 53 11.30 8.93 5.47
CA SER A 53 11.18 10.09 4.58
C SER A 53 10.93 9.57 3.18
N PHE A 54 9.80 9.92 2.60
CA PHE A 54 9.34 9.46 1.30
C PHE A 54 9.43 10.58 0.28
N ALA A 55 10.00 10.27 -0.89
CA ALA A 55 9.88 11.08 -2.10
C ALA A 55 9.03 10.28 -3.09
N VAL A 56 7.80 10.74 -3.32
CA VAL A 56 6.86 10.12 -4.26
C VAL A 56 6.87 10.94 -5.54
N TYR A 57 7.32 10.35 -6.62
CA TYR A 57 7.34 10.96 -7.94
C TYR A 57 6.38 10.23 -8.87
N LYS A 58 5.55 11.00 -9.57
CA LYS A 58 4.69 10.47 -10.62
C LYS A 58 4.72 11.36 -11.84
N SER A 59 4.80 10.72 -13.01
CA SER A 59 4.66 11.38 -14.30
C SER A 59 3.63 10.64 -15.15
N PHE A 60 2.67 11.35 -15.74
CA PHE A 60 1.66 10.76 -16.61
C PHE A 60 1.37 11.63 -17.82
N LYS A 61 1.02 10.99 -18.94
CA LYS A 61 0.63 11.63 -20.19
C LYS A 61 -0.89 11.57 -20.35
N VAL A 62 -1.48 12.70 -20.64
CA VAL A 62 -2.90 12.83 -20.99
C VAL A 62 -3.08 12.40 -22.44
N GLN A 63 -4.03 11.49 -22.71
CA GLN A 63 -4.27 11.01 -24.08
C GLN A 63 -5.62 11.46 -24.64
N THR A 64 -6.61 11.70 -23.80
CA THR A 64 -7.96 12.07 -24.23
C THR A 64 -8.45 13.34 -23.54
N PRO A 65 -9.47 14.04 -24.13
CA PRO A 65 -10.13 15.15 -23.43
C PRO A 65 -10.73 14.74 -22.07
N LYS A 66 -11.24 13.52 -21.97
CA LYS A 66 -11.74 12.96 -20.70
C LYS A 66 -10.62 12.80 -19.66
N GLY A 67 -9.44 12.33 -20.10
CA GLY A 67 -8.24 12.27 -19.24
C GLY A 67 -7.84 13.67 -18.75
N ALA A 68 -7.91 14.69 -19.60
CA ALA A 68 -7.63 16.06 -19.24
C ALA A 68 -8.59 16.58 -18.15
N VAL A 69 -9.89 16.32 -18.30
CA VAL A 69 -10.91 16.74 -17.31
C VAL A 69 -10.76 16.00 -16.00
N ASN A 70 -10.49 14.69 -16.03
CA ASN A 70 -10.41 13.88 -14.83
C ASN A 70 -9.12 14.11 -14.02
N ASN A 71 -8.05 14.60 -14.65
CA ASN A 71 -6.73 14.74 -14.04
C ASN A 71 -6.26 16.21 -13.89
N HIS A 72 -7.15 17.20 -14.07
CA HIS A 72 -6.80 18.62 -13.88
C HIS A 72 -6.54 18.99 -12.42
N VAL A 73 -6.84 18.07 -11.49
CA VAL A 73 -6.57 18.19 -10.05
C VAL A 73 -5.81 16.96 -9.59
N ILE A 74 -4.65 17.15 -8.99
CA ILE A 74 -3.94 16.09 -8.29
C ILE A 74 -4.31 16.08 -6.82
N LYS A 75 -4.47 14.86 -6.28
CA LYS A 75 -4.86 14.63 -4.88
C LYS A 75 -3.94 13.57 -4.26
N TYR A 76 -3.66 13.74 -2.98
CA TYR A 76 -2.89 12.77 -2.21
C TYR A 76 -3.42 12.69 -0.79
N ASP A 77 -3.82 11.49 -0.38
CA ASP A 77 -4.36 11.22 0.95
C ASP A 77 -3.24 10.88 1.92
N TYR A 78 -3.36 11.32 3.16
CA TYR A 78 -2.45 10.96 4.22
C TYR A 78 -3.18 10.93 5.57
N ASP A 79 -2.65 10.17 6.51
CA ASP A 79 -3.13 10.13 7.89
C ASP A 79 -2.29 11.10 8.73
N PRO A 80 -2.88 12.18 9.28
CA PRO A 80 -2.15 13.17 10.06
C PRO A 80 -1.63 12.64 11.42
N LEU A 81 -2.16 11.50 11.88
CA LEU A 81 -1.67 10.85 13.11
C LEU A 81 -0.30 10.19 12.90
N THR A 82 0.02 9.78 11.66
CA THR A 82 1.22 9.00 11.36
C THR A 82 2.12 9.60 10.31
N ALA A 83 1.62 10.59 9.57
CA ALA A 83 2.35 11.17 8.46
C ALA A 83 2.02 12.65 8.23
N PHE A 84 2.93 13.30 7.54
CA PHE A 84 2.75 14.63 6.94
C PHE A 84 3.16 14.56 5.47
N ALA A 85 2.37 15.16 4.57
CA ALA A 85 2.61 15.18 3.14
C ALA A 85 2.51 16.60 2.56
N ARG A 86 3.34 16.90 1.53
CA ARG A 86 3.27 18.15 0.78
C ARG A 86 3.76 17.99 -0.63
N PHE A 87 3.20 18.74 -1.58
CA PHE A 87 3.77 18.88 -2.92
C PHE A 87 5.09 19.66 -2.85
N LYS A 88 6.12 19.15 -3.51
CA LYS A 88 7.43 19.79 -3.64
C LYS A 88 7.56 20.54 -4.95
N GLN A 89 7.16 19.88 -6.02
CA GLN A 89 7.23 20.41 -7.36
C GLN A 89 6.12 19.78 -8.20
N VAL A 90 5.53 20.59 -9.07
CA VAL A 90 4.52 20.14 -10.05
C VAL A 90 4.77 20.88 -11.35
N THR A 91 4.82 20.14 -12.46
CA THR A 91 5.02 20.69 -13.80
C THR A 91 4.01 20.11 -14.77
N VAL A 92 3.62 20.94 -15.72
CA VAL A 92 2.84 20.53 -16.89
C VAL A 92 3.67 20.86 -18.14
N GLN A 93 4.12 19.83 -18.83
CA GLN A 93 4.78 19.97 -20.12
C GLN A 93 3.73 19.84 -21.24
N ARG A 94 3.58 20.90 -22.01
CA ARG A 94 2.66 20.94 -23.14
C ARG A 94 3.17 20.11 -24.31
N ALA A 95 2.25 19.72 -25.21
CA ALA A 95 2.62 19.00 -26.42
C ALA A 95 3.57 19.78 -27.35
N ASN A 96 3.60 21.13 -27.28
CA ASN A 96 4.54 21.98 -27.99
C ASN A 96 5.92 22.12 -27.36
N GLY A 97 6.15 21.43 -26.18
CA GLY A 97 7.41 21.46 -25.44
C GLY A 97 7.50 22.56 -24.37
N GLU A 98 6.53 23.47 -24.28
CA GLU A 98 6.46 24.45 -23.20
C GLU A 98 6.29 23.76 -21.84
N THR A 99 7.00 24.20 -20.81
CA THR A 99 6.89 23.68 -19.44
C THR A 99 6.36 24.75 -18.50
N ILE A 100 5.24 24.46 -17.86
CA ILE A 100 4.60 25.32 -16.89
C ILE A 100 4.89 24.78 -15.49
N GLN A 101 5.44 25.62 -14.63
CA GLN A 101 5.58 25.33 -13.19
C GLN A 101 4.26 25.68 -12.51
N VAL A 102 3.65 24.71 -11.83
CA VAL A 102 2.44 24.95 -11.04
C VAL A 102 2.85 25.44 -9.65
N ASP A 103 2.19 26.50 -9.18
CA ASP A 103 2.46 27.09 -7.89
C ASP A 103 1.96 26.19 -6.74
N VAL A 104 2.87 25.44 -6.12
CA VAL A 104 2.56 24.50 -5.04
C VAL A 104 2.10 25.20 -3.76
N THR A 105 2.28 26.51 -3.60
CA THR A 105 1.76 27.27 -2.44
C THR A 105 0.24 27.36 -2.43
N LYS A 106 -0.40 27.08 -3.57
CA LYS A 106 -1.87 27.02 -3.72
C LYS A 106 -2.46 25.66 -3.31
N THR A 107 -1.66 24.79 -2.72
CA THR A 107 -2.16 23.51 -2.21
C THR A 107 -3.23 23.73 -1.13
N CYS A 108 -4.39 23.12 -1.33
CA CYS A 108 -5.42 22.99 -0.30
C CYS A 108 -5.20 21.72 0.50
N ASP A 109 -5.31 21.80 1.83
CA ASP A 109 -5.25 20.66 2.73
C ASP A 109 -6.56 20.61 3.53
N TYR A 110 -7.32 19.54 3.39
CA TYR A 110 -8.66 19.40 3.96
C TYR A 110 -8.94 17.96 4.42
N ALA A 111 -10.02 17.78 5.18
CA ALA A 111 -10.45 16.44 5.57
C ALA A 111 -10.78 15.59 4.34
N ALA A 112 -10.16 14.42 4.22
CA ALA A 112 -10.47 13.50 3.12
C ALA A 112 -11.95 13.07 3.17
N PRO A 113 -12.59 12.82 2.01
CA PRO A 113 -13.96 12.36 2.00
C PRO A 113 -14.14 11.06 2.80
N ALA A 114 -15.06 11.07 3.76
CA ALA A 114 -15.31 9.91 4.61
C ALA A 114 -15.84 8.73 3.78
N ARG A 115 -15.25 7.56 3.99
CA ARG A 115 -15.68 6.30 3.38
C ARG A 115 -16.31 5.39 4.44
N ALA A 116 -17.49 5.72 4.92
CA ALA A 116 -18.26 4.94 5.88
C ALA A 116 -17.78 4.93 7.35
N ILE A 117 -16.51 5.17 7.65
CA ILE A 117 -15.96 5.25 9.01
C ILE A 117 -15.26 6.60 9.17
N TYR A 118 -15.38 7.21 10.34
CA TYR A 118 -14.62 8.41 10.69
C TYR A 118 -13.14 8.05 10.87
N TRP A 119 -12.32 8.40 9.89
CA TRP A 119 -10.90 8.02 9.84
C TRP A 119 -9.96 9.16 10.22
N GLY A 120 -10.41 10.39 10.14
CA GLY A 120 -9.54 11.56 10.38
C GLY A 120 -8.51 11.82 9.28
N ALA A 121 -8.51 11.03 8.19
CA ALA A 121 -7.59 11.22 7.08
C ALA A 121 -7.70 12.60 6.45
N ARG A 122 -6.59 13.14 5.95
CA ARG A 122 -6.52 14.39 5.21
C ARG A 122 -6.14 14.15 3.77
N GLN A 123 -6.48 15.11 2.93
CA GLN A 123 -6.15 15.10 1.52
C GLN A 123 -5.53 16.45 1.14
N ILE A 124 -4.32 16.42 0.58
CA ILE A 124 -3.77 17.59 -0.12
C ILE A 124 -4.22 17.56 -1.57
N MET A 125 -4.61 18.72 -2.08
CA MET A 125 -5.13 18.91 -3.43
C MET A 125 -4.47 20.12 -4.09
N LEU A 126 -4.12 19.99 -5.37
CA LEU A 126 -3.58 21.06 -6.18
C LEU A 126 -4.20 21.05 -7.57
N GLU A 127 -4.73 22.19 -8.00
CA GLU A 127 -5.25 22.40 -9.35
C GLU A 127 -4.12 22.68 -10.33
N LEU A 128 -4.15 21.99 -11.48
CA LEU A 128 -3.16 22.11 -12.54
C LEU A 128 -3.55 23.14 -13.61
N GLY A 129 -4.78 23.63 -13.53
CA GLY A 129 -5.39 24.38 -14.60
C GLY A 129 -5.89 23.50 -15.74
N ARG A 130 -6.10 24.10 -16.92
CA ARG A 130 -6.57 23.36 -18.09
C ARG A 130 -5.47 22.46 -18.64
N LEU A 131 -5.78 21.18 -18.76
CA LEU A 131 -4.95 20.19 -19.45
C LEU A 131 -5.52 19.91 -20.84
N GLU A 132 -4.66 19.43 -21.73
CA GLU A 132 -5.02 19.04 -23.10
C GLU A 132 -4.41 17.68 -23.45
N PRO A 133 -4.99 16.91 -24.39
CA PRO A 133 -4.36 15.70 -24.89
C PRO A 133 -2.94 15.98 -25.43
N GLY A 134 -1.99 15.16 -25.00
CA GLY A 134 -0.57 15.32 -25.31
C GLY A 134 0.24 15.92 -24.15
N ASP A 135 -0.40 16.60 -23.19
CA ASP A 135 0.28 17.14 -22.03
C ASP A 135 0.87 16.02 -21.15
N VAL A 136 2.03 16.30 -20.57
CA VAL A 136 2.67 15.45 -19.56
C VAL A 136 2.71 16.19 -18.24
N VAL A 137 2.08 15.62 -17.23
CA VAL A 137 2.10 16.12 -15.86
C VAL A 137 3.14 15.34 -15.06
N SER A 138 4.02 16.04 -14.34
CA SER A 138 4.97 15.43 -13.42
C SER A 138 4.89 16.13 -12.07
N TYR A 139 4.91 15.35 -11.00
CA TYR A 139 4.89 15.90 -9.65
C TYR A 139 5.73 15.09 -8.67
N GLU A 140 6.21 15.77 -7.65
CA GLU A 140 6.90 15.21 -6.51
C GLU A 140 6.18 15.59 -5.22
N ILE A 141 5.93 14.58 -4.37
CA ILE A 141 5.39 14.73 -3.02
C ILE A 141 6.48 14.29 -2.03
N SER A 142 6.72 15.12 -1.04
CA SER A 142 7.48 14.72 0.15
C SER A 142 6.50 14.30 1.24
N LYS A 143 6.69 13.07 1.77
CA LYS A 143 5.97 12.56 2.92
C LYS A 143 6.97 12.18 4.00
N LYS A 144 6.68 12.48 5.27
CA LYS A 144 7.42 12.01 6.44
C LYS A 144 6.46 11.22 7.32
N GLY A 145 6.90 10.11 7.88
CA GLY A 145 6.07 9.31 8.79
C GLY A 145 6.28 7.81 8.67
N PHE A 146 5.25 7.06 9.00
CA PHE A 146 5.23 5.59 8.89
C PHE A 146 3.86 5.11 8.36
N THR A 147 3.79 3.87 7.95
CA THR A 147 2.64 3.34 7.18
C THR A 147 1.56 2.70 8.05
N TYR A 148 1.79 2.43 9.32
CA TYR A 148 0.84 1.70 10.12
C TYR A 148 0.39 2.48 11.35
N ALA A 149 -0.91 2.61 11.54
CA ALA A 149 -1.55 3.51 12.44
C ALA A 149 -2.58 2.85 13.36
N LEU A 150 -2.27 1.72 13.98
CA LEU A 150 -3.12 1.28 15.07
C LEU A 150 -2.86 2.04 16.36
N LEU A 151 -1.77 2.80 16.42
CA LEU A 151 -1.36 3.49 17.64
C LEU A 151 -0.94 4.91 17.27
N ALA A 152 -1.59 5.92 17.85
CA ALA A 152 -1.17 7.28 17.73
C ALA A 152 0.23 7.46 18.33
N GLY A 153 1.06 8.27 17.67
CA GLY A 153 2.38 8.61 18.19
C GLY A 153 2.30 9.51 19.41
N ALA A 154 3.43 9.69 20.08
CA ALA A 154 3.58 10.51 21.26
C ALA A 154 3.14 11.98 21.05
N GLU A 155 2.83 12.69 22.12
CA GLU A 155 2.39 14.08 22.13
C GLU A 155 3.43 15.09 21.59
N ASP A 156 4.71 14.69 21.53
CA ASP A 156 5.80 15.51 21.00
C ASP A 156 5.81 15.49 19.47
N ASP A 157 5.78 16.66 18.84
CA ASP A 157 5.68 16.85 17.37
C ASP A 157 6.75 16.08 16.58
N ASP A 158 7.98 15.93 17.09
CA ASP A 158 9.03 15.15 16.44
C ASP A 158 8.86 13.64 16.65
N ALA A 159 8.27 13.22 17.75
CA ALA A 159 8.01 11.83 18.06
C ALA A 159 6.78 11.27 17.34
N ARG A 160 5.81 12.12 16.98
CA ARG A 160 4.56 11.74 16.28
C ARG A 160 4.77 10.95 14.99
N PHE A 161 5.87 11.17 14.28
CA PHE A 161 6.19 10.49 13.02
C PHE A 161 7.14 9.30 13.19
N ILE A 162 7.38 8.87 14.40
CA ILE A 162 8.15 7.68 14.72
C ILE A 162 7.17 6.52 14.96
N PRO A 163 7.38 5.34 14.32
CA PRO A 163 6.49 4.20 14.56
C PRO A 163 6.55 3.78 16.03
N PRO A 164 5.41 3.34 16.63
CA PRO A 164 5.34 2.91 18.03
C PRO A 164 6.35 1.80 18.35
N MET A 165 6.50 0.81 17.48
CA MET A 165 7.59 -0.16 17.56
C MET A 165 8.88 0.49 17.06
N ARG A 166 9.51 1.28 17.95
CA ARG A 166 10.67 2.11 17.63
C ARG A 166 11.79 1.34 16.96
N GLY A 167 12.39 1.94 15.95
CA GLY A 167 13.46 1.33 15.17
C GLY A 167 12.99 0.30 14.14
N GLN A 168 11.70 0.00 14.04
CA GLN A 168 11.18 -0.93 13.04
C GLN A 168 10.48 -0.19 11.91
N PHE A 169 10.70 -0.68 10.70
CA PHE A 169 10.06 -0.20 9.49
C PHE A 169 9.11 -1.26 8.94
N TYR A 170 7.95 -0.84 8.47
CA TYR A 170 6.97 -1.68 7.84
C TYR A 170 6.26 -0.92 6.73
N ASP A 171 6.02 -1.58 5.59
CA ASP A 171 5.21 -1.02 4.52
C ASP A 171 4.48 -2.11 3.73
N ILE A 172 3.28 -1.77 3.22
CA ILE A 172 2.56 -2.55 2.22
C ILE A 172 2.35 -1.66 1.01
N VAL A 173 3.02 -2.00 -0.08
CA VAL A 173 3.03 -1.20 -1.29
C VAL A 173 2.18 -1.87 -2.37
N PRO A 174 1.06 -1.24 -2.78
CA PRO A 174 0.30 -1.69 -3.94
C PRO A 174 1.13 -1.61 -5.21
N PHE A 175 1.16 -2.69 -5.99
CA PHE A 175 1.73 -2.69 -7.34
C PHE A 175 0.65 -2.79 -8.43
N TRP A 176 -0.61 -2.81 -8.05
CA TRP A 176 -1.71 -2.63 -9.00
C TRP A 176 -1.90 -1.16 -9.35
N VAL A 177 -2.51 -0.91 -10.50
CA VAL A 177 -2.75 0.43 -11.04
C VAL A 177 -4.16 0.52 -11.61
N ASN A 178 -4.69 1.73 -11.70
CA ASN A 178 -5.99 2.00 -12.33
C ASN A 178 -5.83 2.42 -13.81
N GLU A 179 -4.64 2.89 -14.20
CA GLU A 179 -4.28 3.30 -15.55
C GLU A 179 -3.00 2.60 -15.98
N PRO A 180 -2.80 2.33 -17.29
CA PRO A 180 -1.57 1.70 -17.77
C PRO A 180 -0.34 2.47 -17.28
N THR A 181 0.63 1.76 -16.73
CA THR A 181 1.82 2.36 -16.14
C THR A 181 3.08 1.73 -16.75
N ARG A 182 3.92 2.54 -17.41
CA ARG A 182 5.14 2.09 -18.08
C ARG A 182 6.14 1.49 -17.11
N ARG A 183 6.31 2.17 -15.97
CA ARG A 183 7.23 1.69 -14.95
C ARG A 183 6.76 2.10 -13.56
N LYS A 184 6.71 1.13 -12.66
CA LYS A 184 6.47 1.34 -11.23
C LYS A 184 7.69 0.89 -10.45
N VAL A 185 8.21 1.78 -9.58
CA VAL A 185 9.45 1.55 -8.82
C VAL A 185 9.24 1.90 -7.35
N TYR A 186 9.75 1.05 -6.47
CA TYR A 186 9.82 1.34 -5.05
C TYR A 186 11.25 1.11 -4.55
N VAL A 187 11.84 2.12 -3.93
CA VAL A 187 13.20 2.09 -3.42
C VAL A 187 13.19 2.30 -1.92
N VAL A 188 13.89 1.44 -1.18
CA VAL A 188 14.02 1.57 0.28
C VAL A 188 15.49 1.61 0.65
N SER A 189 15.89 2.72 1.26
CA SER A 189 17.23 2.93 1.81
C SER A 189 17.17 2.68 3.32
N MET A 190 17.82 1.60 3.78
CA MET A 190 17.87 1.16 5.18
C MET A 190 19.21 1.48 5.82
N PRO A 191 19.26 1.76 7.15
CA PRO A 191 20.50 1.75 7.89
C PRO A 191 21.27 0.44 7.69
N MET A 192 22.61 0.49 7.68
CA MET A 192 23.46 -0.67 7.38
C MET A 192 23.22 -1.86 8.33
N GLU A 193 22.96 -1.59 9.60
CA GLU A 193 22.75 -2.57 10.65
C GLU A 193 21.37 -3.25 10.62
N LYS A 194 20.45 -2.73 9.78
CA LYS A 194 19.10 -3.27 9.67
C LYS A 194 18.92 -4.14 8.43
N GLU A 195 18.20 -5.23 8.61
CA GLU A 195 17.77 -6.09 7.52
C GLU A 195 16.33 -5.76 7.14
N LEU A 196 16.01 -5.87 5.85
CA LEU A 196 14.67 -5.75 5.33
C LEU A 196 14.19 -7.12 4.83
N GLN A 197 13.16 -7.65 5.46
CA GLN A 197 12.42 -8.80 4.93
C GLN A 197 11.36 -8.28 3.97
N PHE A 198 11.18 -8.96 2.85
CA PHE A 198 10.17 -8.58 1.87
C PHE A 198 9.61 -9.79 1.14
N GLN A 199 8.36 -9.65 0.71
CA GLN A 199 7.68 -10.63 -0.12
C GLN A 199 6.80 -9.90 -1.14
N PHE A 200 6.90 -10.29 -2.40
CA PHE A 200 6.00 -9.84 -3.44
C PHE A 200 4.90 -10.89 -3.63
N TYR A 201 3.64 -10.47 -3.55
CA TYR A 201 2.46 -11.32 -3.65
C TYR A 201 1.71 -11.06 -4.94
N ASN A 202 1.03 -12.09 -5.45
CA ASN A 202 0.11 -12.04 -6.58
C ASN A 202 0.72 -11.48 -7.86
N GLY A 203 2.00 -11.75 -8.08
CA GLY A 203 2.73 -11.32 -9.27
C GLY A 203 4.23 -11.51 -9.13
N ALA A 204 4.97 -10.79 -9.97
CA ALA A 204 6.43 -10.79 -9.94
C ALA A 204 6.98 -9.36 -10.09
N CYS A 205 8.12 -9.10 -9.48
CA CYS A 205 8.88 -7.87 -9.67
C CYS A 205 10.37 -8.18 -9.87
N THR A 206 11.08 -7.26 -10.50
CA THR A 206 12.54 -7.24 -10.47
C THR A 206 12.96 -6.64 -9.15
N SER A 207 13.83 -7.33 -8.40
CA SER A 207 14.38 -6.82 -7.16
C SER A 207 15.90 -6.80 -7.20
N SER A 208 16.50 -5.79 -6.59
CA SER A 208 17.94 -5.70 -6.42
C SER A 208 18.29 -5.03 -5.09
N MET A 209 19.48 -5.31 -4.59
CA MET A 209 20.03 -4.66 -3.40
C MET A 209 21.45 -4.18 -3.72
N ARG A 210 21.79 -2.98 -3.27
CA ARG A 210 23.11 -2.41 -3.37
C ARG A 210 23.50 -1.70 -2.08
N TYR A 211 24.78 -1.52 -1.89
CA TYR A 211 25.33 -0.69 -0.82
C TYR A 211 25.69 0.68 -1.40
N GLU A 212 25.21 1.74 -0.76
CA GLU A 212 25.41 3.12 -1.21
C GLU A 212 25.42 4.03 0.03
N ASP A 213 26.43 4.87 0.16
CA ASP A 213 26.60 5.84 1.26
C ASP A 213 26.41 5.26 2.67
N GLY A 214 26.95 4.05 2.91
CA GLY A 214 26.84 3.37 4.19
C GLY A 214 25.44 2.84 4.50
N ARG A 215 24.62 2.63 3.48
CA ARG A 215 23.24 2.14 3.61
C ARG A 215 22.99 0.94 2.69
N LYS A 216 21.99 0.14 3.01
CA LYS A 216 21.44 -0.91 2.15
C LYS A 216 20.28 -0.33 1.34
N VAL A 217 20.38 -0.32 0.03
CA VAL A 217 19.35 0.23 -0.86
C VAL A 217 18.71 -0.92 -1.64
N TYR A 218 17.44 -1.18 -1.34
CA TYR A 218 16.62 -2.17 -2.01
C TYR A 218 15.78 -1.48 -3.09
N THR A 219 15.69 -2.08 -4.26
CA THR A 219 14.89 -1.57 -5.38
C THR A 219 13.97 -2.66 -5.87
N PHE A 220 12.70 -2.34 -6.05
CA PHE A 220 11.66 -3.20 -6.59
C PHE A 220 11.02 -2.50 -7.77
N ALA A 221 10.92 -3.17 -8.91
CA ALA A 221 10.39 -2.57 -10.14
C ALA A 221 9.52 -3.55 -10.92
N VAL A 222 8.46 -3.01 -11.52
CA VAL A 222 7.62 -3.69 -12.51
C VAL A 222 7.44 -2.76 -13.70
N ASP A 223 7.70 -3.26 -14.89
CA ASP A 223 7.50 -2.55 -16.14
C ASP A 223 6.18 -2.99 -16.79
N GLU A 224 5.58 -2.12 -17.61
CA GLU A 224 4.38 -2.38 -18.40
C GLU A 224 3.19 -2.91 -17.57
N VAL A 225 2.90 -2.23 -16.45
CA VAL A 225 1.79 -2.61 -15.55
C VAL A 225 0.46 -2.23 -16.18
N LEU A 226 -0.38 -3.23 -16.42
CA LEU A 226 -1.75 -3.02 -16.90
C LEU A 226 -2.71 -2.76 -15.74
N PRO A 227 -3.82 -2.01 -15.98
CA PRO A 227 -4.84 -1.77 -14.98
C PRO A 227 -5.39 -3.07 -14.40
N PHE A 228 -5.50 -3.14 -13.08
CA PHE A 228 -6.14 -4.26 -12.42
C PHE A 228 -7.67 -4.17 -12.62
N ARG A 229 -8.25 -5.22 -13.19
CA ARG A 229 -9.68 -5.28 -13.45
C ARG A 229 -10.42 -5.72 -12.20
N LYS A 230 -11.20 -4.80 -11.63
CA LYS A 230 -12.11 -5.13 -10.53
C LYS A 230 -13.34 -5.89 -11.06
N GLU A 231 -13.72 -6.94 -10.34
CA GLU A 231 -14.93 -7.69 -10.60
C GLU A 231 -16.00 -7.39 -9.53
N PRO A 232 -17.31 -7.47 -9.88
CA PRO A 232 -18.37 -7.34 -8.88
C PRO A 232 -18.24 -8.42 -7.79
N ASN A 233 -18.39 -8.03 -6.53
CA ASN A 233 -18.30 -8.92 -5.37
C ASN A 233 -16.98 -9.67 -5.19
N MET A 234 -15.89 -9.22 -5.80
CA MET A 234 -14.58 -9.78 -5.51
C MET A 234 -14.14 -9.48 -4.06
N VAL A 235 -13.20 -10.25 -3.56
CA VAL A 235 -12.52 -9.99 -2.29
C VAL A 235 -11.73 -8.67 -2.34
N ASP A 236 -11.17 -8.26 -1.21
CA ASP A 236 -10.40 -7.02 -1.17
C ASP A 236 -9.22 -7.04 -2.15
N LEU A 237 -8.93 -5.89 -2.76
CA LEU A 237 -7.80 -5.76 -3.70
C LEU A 237 -6.47 -6.15 -3.06
N PHE A 238 -6.30 -5.93 -1.76
CA PHE A 238 -5.09 -6.34 -1.07
C PHE A 238 -4.92 -7.86 -1.00
N ASP A 239 -5.99 -8.65 -1.16
CA ASP A 239 -5.89 -10.11 -1.19
C ASP A 239 -5.50 -10.65 -2.57
N GLU A 240 -5.99 -10.03 -3.65
CA GLU A 240 -5.86 -10.55 -5.01
C GLU A 240 -4.85 -9.79 -5.89
N ALA A 241 -4.66 -8.49 -5.66
CA ALA A 241 -3.83 -7.68 -6.54
C ALA A 241 -2.33 -7.73 -6.17
N PRO A 242 -1.42 -7.47 -7.14
CA PRO A 242 0.01 -7.47 -6.88
C PRO A 242 0.40 -6.46 -5.80
N LYS A 243 1.14 -6.91 -4.80
CA LYS A 243 1.61 -6.08 -3.69
C LYS A 243 2.98 -6.50 -3.19
N LEU A 244 3.73 -5.55 -2.67
CA LEU A 244 4.99 -5.77 -1.97
C LEU A 244 4.75 -5.53 -0.48
N MET A 245 5.06 -6.50 0.36
CA MET A 245 5.07 -6.37 1.81
C MET A 245 6.50 -6.36 2.32
N MET A 246 6.80 -5.48 3.26
CA MET A 246 8.14 -5.30 3.82
C MET A 246 8.07 -5.11 5.33
N SER A 247 9.07 -5.66 6.03
CA SER A 247 9.26 -5.44 7.47
C SER A 247 10.73 -5.53 7.84
N SER A 248 11.16 -4.70 8.76
CA SER A 248 12.46 -4.86 9.42
C SER A 248 12.37 -5.61 10.75
N THR A 249 11.15 -5.93 11.21
CA THR A 249 10.94 -6.75 12.42
C THR A 249 11.37 -8.19 12.13
N PRO A 250 12.32 -8.77 12.88
CA PRO A 250 12.92 -10.06 12.52
C PRO A 250 11.93 -11.22 12.58
N LYS A 251 11.03 -11.24 13.56
CA LYS A 251 10.11 -12.36 13.81
C LYS A 251 8.74 -11.86 14.27
N TRP A 252 7.72 -12.69 14.07
CA TRP A 252 6.38 -12.46 14.62
C TRP A 252 6.35 -12.43 16.15
N GLU A 253 7.20 -13.23 16.78
CA GLU A 253 7.35 -13.24 18.23
C GLU A 253 7.77 -11.87 18.77
N ASP A 254 8.74 -11.21 18.13
CA ASP A 254 9.20 -9.87 18.51
C ASP A 254 8.04 -8.85 18.47
N LYS A 255 7.19 -8.94 17.44
CA LYS A 255 6.01 -8.09 17.31
C LYS A 255 4.96 -8.42 18.37
N SER A 256 4.72 -9.69 18.62
CA SER A 256 3.76 -10.16 19.60
C SER A 256 4.18 -9.78 21.03
N LEU A 257 5.44 -9.99 21.40
CA LEU A 257 5.97 -9.59 22.69
C LEU A 257 5.92 -8.08 22.89
N TRP A 258 6.35 -7.31 21.87
CA TRP A 258 6.23 -5.85 21.93
C TRP A 258 4.80 -5.40 22.20
N PHE A 259 3.81 -5.97 21.52
CA PHE A 259 2.40 -5.62 21.72
C PHE A 259 1.89 -6.05 23.09
N HIS A 260 2.29 -7.21 23.58
CA HIS A 260 1.98 -7.68 24.94
C HIS A 260 2.56 -6.72 25.99
N ASP A 261 3.84 -6.38 25.88
CA ASP A 261 4.52 -5.50 26.83
C ASP A 261 3.92 -4.08 26.85
N LEU A 262 3.51 -3.60 25.69
CA LEU A 262 2.79 -2.33 25.58
C LEU A 262 1.47 -2.37 26.36
N ASN A 263 0.67 -3.43 26.19
CA ASN A 263 -0.59 -3.59 26.91
C ASN A 263 -0.39 -3.78 28.42
N GLU A 264 0.65 -4.49 28.83
CA GLU A 264 1.03 -4.61 30.25
C GLU A 264 1.38 -3.23 30.83
N ALA A 265 2.16 -2.42 30.11
CA ALA A 265 2.52 -1.08 30.55
C ALA A 265 1.31 -0.15 30.74
N TYR A 266 0.27 -0.30 29.91
CA TYR A 266 -1.00 0.42 30.08
C TYR A 266 -1.94 -0.21 31.12
N GLY A 267 -1.58 -1.36 31.68
CA GLY A 267 -2.41 -2.07 32.66
C GLY A 267 -3.64 -2.74 32.05
N SER A 268 -3.63 -3.03 30.73
CA SER A 268 -4.76 -3.63 30.02
C SER A 268 -5.16 -5.00 30.59
N PHE A 269 -4.22 -5.70 31.23
CA PHE A 269 -4.44 -7.00 31.88
C PHE A 269 -4.58 -6.89 33.39
N ALA A 270 -4.65 -5.68 33.94
CA ALA A 270 -4.82 -5.49 35.36
C ALA A 270 -6.18 -5.99 35.85
N ALA A 271 -6.22 -6.61 37.04
CA ALA A 271 -7.46 -7.03 37.60
C ALA A 271 -8.36 -5.84 37.93
N LEU A 272 -9.59 -5.87 37.42
CA LEU A 272 -10.62 -4.86 37.69
C LEU A 272 -11.60 -5.41 38.72
N PRO A 273 -11.61 -4.91 39.98
CA PRO A 273 -12.46 -5.44 41.07
C PRO A 273 -13.95 -5.45 40.70
N GLU A 274 -14.42 -4.42 39.96
CA GLU A 274 -15.82 -4.33 39.51
C GLU A 274 -16.15 -5.41 38.47
N ALA A 275 -15.25 -5.65 37.51
CA ALA A 275 -15.41 -6.72 36.55
C ALA A 275 -15.40 -8.09 37.24
N GLN A 276 -14.49 -8.31 38.21
CA GLN A 276 -14.42 -9.54 38.97
C GLN A 276 -15.73 -9.80 39.72
N LYS A 277 -16.29 -8.77 40.38
CA LYS A 277 -17.59 -8.88 41.05
C LYS A 277 -18.69 -9.32 40.08
N LYS A 278 -18.71 -8.79 38.87
CA LYS A 278 -19.70 -9.19 37.83
C LYS A 278 -19.44 -10.62 37.39
N VAL A 279 -18.21 -11.03 37.19
CA VAL A 279 -17.85 -12.40 36.84
C VAL A 279 -18.34 -13.37 37.92
N ASP A 280 -18.08 -13.09 39.20
CA ASP A 280 -18.50 -13.92 40.33
C ASP A 280 -20.03 -14.07 40.43
N GLU A 281 -20.75 -12.99 40.11
CA GLU A 281 -22.22 -13.02 40.03
C GLU A 281 -22.69 -13.99 38.93
N LEU A 282 -22.13 -13.84 37.70
CA LEU A 282 -22.55 -14.59 36.54
C LEU A 282 -22.23 -16.09 36.62
N ILE A 283 -21.07 -16.43 37.15
CA ILE A 283 -20.65 -17.83 37.27
C ILE A 283 -21.24 -18.55 38.50
N LYS A 284 -21.96 -17.84 39.35
CA LYS A 284 -22.57 -18.41 40.53
C LYS A 284 -23.51 -19.57 40.15
N GLY A 285 -23.25 -20.74 40.76
CA GLY A 285 -24.02 -21.99 40.52
C GLY A 285 -23.64 -22.72 39.22
N LYS A 286 -22.70 -22.23 38.42
CA LYS A 286 -22.15 -22.95 37.25
C LYS A 286 -21.12 -23.99 37.74
N LYS A 287 -21.28 -25.25 37.33
CA LYS A 287 -20.48 -26.38 37.83
C LYS A 287 -19.27 -26.67 36.94
N THR A 288 -19.42 -26.49 35.65
CA THR A 288 -18.37 -26.82 34.69
C THR A 288 -17.72 -25.55 34.13
N GLU A 289 -16.50 -25.66 33.63
CA GLU A 289 -15.78 -24.60 32.99
C GLU A 289 -16.54 -24.09 31.72
N MET A 290 -17.09 -25.00 30.93
CA MET A 290 -17.89 -24.66 29.75
C MET A 290 -19.15 -23.85 30.08
N GLU A 291 -19.83 -24.20 31.20
CA GLU A 291 -20.97 -23.39 31.66
C GLU A 291 -20.55 -21.96 32.05
N LYS A 292 -19.37 -21.82 32.69
CA LYS A 292 -18.83 -20.50 33.05
C LYS A 292 -18.44 -19.71 31.81
N ILE A 293 -17.72 -20.31 30.84
CA ILE A 293 -17.36 -19.70 29.58
C ILE A 293 -18.61 -19.25 28.83
N ALA A 294 -19.60 -20.13 28.69
CA ALA A 294 -20.83 -19.84 27.96
C ALA A 294 -21.57 -18.62 28.55
N VAL A 295 -21.79 -18.59 29.87
CA VAL A 295 -22.52 -17.48 30.49
C VAL A 295 -21.77 -16.16 30.39
N LEU A 296 -20.45 -16.17 30.49
CA LEU A 296 -19.62 -14.95 30.34
C LEU A 296 -19.66 -14.46 28.88
N THR A 297 -19.50 -15.36 27.92
CA THR A 297 -19.55 -15.02 26.50
C THR A 297 -20.91 -14.43 26.11
N HIS A 298 -22.00 -15.06 26.53
CA HIS A 298 -23.33 -14.54 26.26
C HIS A 298 -23.56 -13.17 26.90
N TRP A 299 -23.15 -13.02 28.17
CA TRP A 299 -23.31 -11.73 28.84
C TRP A 299 -22.56 -10.61 28.13
N VAL A 300 -21.31 -10.85 27.69
CA VAL A 300 -20.52 -9.87 26.92
C VAL A 300 -21.22 -9.54 25.62
N ALA A 301 -21.65 -10.56 24.86
CA ALA A 301 -22.33 -10.35 23.58
C ALA A 301 -23.62 -9.52 23.70
N ASP A 302 -24.38 -9.74 24.79
CA ASP A 302 -25.67 -9.08 25.00
C ASP A 302 -25.55 -7.68 25.63
N ASN A 303 -24.49 -7.40 26.40
CA ASN A 303 -24.40 -6.20 27.22
C ASN A 303 -23.25 -5.26 26.84
N ILE A 304 -22.22 -5.74 26.13
CA ILE A 304 -21.09 -4.90 25.71
C ILE A 304 -21.19 -4.63 24.22
N ARG A 305 -21.33 -3.35 23.88
CA ARG A 305 -21.38 -2.93 22.49
C ARG A 305 -19.98 -2.88 21.89
N TYR A 306 -19.78 -3.57 20.76
CA TYR A 306 -18.59 -3.38 19.96
C TYR A 306 -18.49 -1.94 19.43
N ALA A 307 -17.40 -1.28 19.66
CA ALA A 307 -17.10 0.03 19.13
C ALA A 307 -15.69 -0.03 18.51
N GLY A 308 -15.62 -0.21 17.19
CA GLY A 308 -14.34 -0.23 16.45
C GLY A 308 -13.77 1.17 16.26
N ILE A 309 -13.54 1.90 17.36
CA ILE A 309 -12.96 3.25 17.36
C ILE A 309 -11.63 3.16 18.09
N THR A 310 -10.54 3.47 17.38
CA THR A 310 -9.22 3.61 18.00
C THR A 310 -9.16 4.94 18.73
N MET A 311 -8.93 4.91 20.04
CA MET A 311 -8.92 6.12 20.88
C MET A 311 -7.56 6.41 21.53
N GLY A 312 -6.50 5.68 21.18
CA GLY A 312 -5.17 5.93 21.71
C GLY A 312 -4.20 4.77 21.57
N GLU A 313 -3.06 4.90 22.24
CA GLU A 313 -2.04 3.85 22.31
C GLU A 313 -2.53 2.70 23.23
N GLY A 314 -2.36 1.45 22.79
CA GLY A 314 -2.73 0.27 23.58
C GLY A 314 -4.16 -0.23 23.40
N GLU A 315 -4.86 0.19 22.34
CA GLU A 315 -6.18 -0.32 21.94
C GLU A 315 -6.11 -1.23 20.70
#